data_eca74d45bd82bf18cb288c9ae0294fa8
#
_entry.id   eca74d45bd82bf18cb288c9ae0294fa8
#
_cell.length_a   1.000
_cell.length_b   1.000
_cell.length_c   1.000
_cell.angle_alpha   90.00
_cell.angle_beta   90.00
_cell.angle_gamma   90.00
#
_symmetry.space_group_name_H-M   'P 1'
#
loop_
_entity.id
_entity.type
_entity.pdbx_description
1 polymer ?
#
loop_
_entity_poly.entity_id
_entity_poly.type
_entity_poly.pdbx_seq_one_letter_code
_entity_poly.pdbx_strand_id
1 'polypeptide(L)'
;MREKNYPSDVSRERFEQIRPILEQARKRTKPVTVDLYEVWCAVLYLLRTGCQWRALPSDFPKWRTMHSYFAKWSEVDDDGVSLLERALKKSQVGAAREKQGRNACSTFLIVDAQSVKNSDTAGQKGYHAGKKVPGIKRHIAVDTQGFPHAVAVTTAQVTDRKGALDALKRCRSGLGRVKSLLCDSGYTGDAFAEGVQDILGKHVTVQIAKRSELHTFKVMPKRWIVERSFAWLEKNRRLWKNCERRLNTGLQFIHLAFLALLLRRS
;
A
#
# COMPACT_ATOMS: atom_id res chain seq x y z
N MET A 1 -16.04 -17.33 -20.11
CA MET A 1 -16.36 -16.24 -19.18
C MET A 1 -16.90 -16.89 -17.92
N ARG A 2 -16.47 -16.45 -16.75
CA ARG A 2 -16.92 -17.02 -15.45
C ARG A 2 -18.39 -16.67 -15.22
N GLU A 3 -19.19 -17.65 -14.77
CA GLU A 3 -20.62 -17.45 -14.49
C GLU A 3 -20.86 -16.79 -13.11
N LYS A 4 -19.98 -17.06 -12.11
CA LYS A 4 -20.13 -16.55 -10.77
C LYS A 4 -19.41 -15.21 -10.57
N ASN A 5 -20.11 -14.25 -9.97
CA ASN A 5 -19.51 -13.01 -9.44
C ASN A 5 -19.22 -13.15 -7.96
N TYR A 6 -18.06 -12.65 -7.53
CA TYR A 6 -17.66 -12.63 -6.12
C TYR A 6 -17.73 -11.20 -5.57
N PRO A 7 -18.00 -11.03 -4.26
CA PRO A 7 -18.03 -9.71 -3.61
C PRO A 7 -16.67 -8.99 -3.66
N SER A 8 -15.61 -9.71 -4.02
CA SER A 8 -14.28 -9.13 -4.24
C SER A 8 -14.12 -8.47 -5.59
N ASP A 9 -14.95 -8.78 -6.56
CA ASP A 9 -14.82 -8.30 -7.94
C ASP A 9 -15.03 -6.79 -8.03
N VAL A 10 -14.46 -6.20 -9.04
CA VAL A 10 -14.77 -4.85 -9.54
C VAL A 10 -15.42 -4.98 -10.91
N SER A 11 -16.15 -3.97 -11.36
CA SER A 11 -16.72 -4.01 -12.71
C SER A 11 -15.61 -4.00 -13.76
N ARG A 12 -15.90 -4.59 -14.94
CA ARG A 12 -14.97 -4.61 -16.08
C ARG A 12 -14.60 -3.18 -16.50
N GLU A 13 -15.56 -2.27 -16.51
CA GLU A 13 -15.36 -0.86 -16.83
C GLU A 13 -14.30 -0.21 -15.91
N ARG A 14 -14.38 -0.46 -14.60
CA ARG A 14 -13.39 0.04 -13.65
C ARG A 14 -12.01 -0.59 -13.82
N PHE A 15 -11.96 -1.86 -14.19
CA PHE A 15 -10.71 -2.54 -14.51
C PHE A 15 -10.02 -1.93 -15.73
N GLU A 16 -10.78 -1.50 -16.75
CA GLU A 16 -10.22 -0.88 -17.95
C GLU A 16 -9.40 0.39 -17.65
N GLN A 17 -9.66 1.08 -16.54
CA GLN A 17 -8.87 2.25 -16.11
C GLN A 17 -7.41 1.90 -15.79
N ILE A 18 -7.13 0.69 -15.36
CA ILE A 18 -5.79 0.22 -14.98
C ILE A 18 -5.20 -0.79 -15.95
N ARG A 19 -6.02 -1.37 -16.81
CA ARG A 19 -5.62 -2.39 -17.78
C ARG A 19 -4.39 -2.01 -18.62
N PRO A 20 -4.31 -0.78 -19.21
CA PRO A 20 -3.16 -0.41 -20.05
C PRO A 20 -1.83 -0.43 -19.29
N ILE A 21 -1.86 -0.19 -17.98
CA ILE A 21 -0.66 -0.26 -17.14
C ILE A 21 -0.28 -1.72 -16.85
N LEU A 22 -1.26 -2.57 -16.52
CA LEU A 22 -1.02 -3.96 -16.19
C LEU A 22 -0.61 -4.81 -17.39
N GLU A 23 -1.04 -4.43 -18.60
CA GLU A 23 -0.65 -5.09 -19.85
C GLU A 23 0.83 -4.90 -20.18
N GLN A 24 1.50 -3.89 -19.64
CA GLN A 24 2.94 -3.67 -19.83
C GLN A 24 3.81 -4.82 -19.28
N ALA A 25 3.26 -5.65 -18.36
CA ALA A 25 3.93 -6.86 -17.86
C ALA A 25 4.19 -7.92 -18.96
N ARG A 26 3.68 -7.73 -20.16
CA ARG A 26 3.73 -8.74 -21.24
C ARG A 26 4.72 -8.36 -22.31
N LYS A 27 5.58 -9.34 -22.66
CA LYS A 27 6.31 -9.29 -23.95
C LYS A 27 5.30 -9.63 -25.07
N ARG A 28 5.24 -8.82 -26.12
CA ARG A 28 4.27 -8.94 -27.24
C ARG A 28 4.46 -10.19 -28.13
N THR A 29 5.22 -11.18 -27.69
CA THR A 29 5.67 -12.33 -28.49
C THR A 29 4.66 -13.47 -28.63
N LYS A 30 3.59 -13.51 -27.83
CA LYS A 30 2.59 -14.61 -27.87
C LYS A 30 1.16 -14.06 -27.70
N PRO A 31 0.16 -14.67 -28.39
CA PRO A 31 -1.26 -14.32 -28.23
C PRO A 31 -1.72 -14.43 -26.77
N VAL A 32 -2.68 -13.62 -26.38
CA VAL A 32 -3.32 -13.67 -25.06
C VAL A 32 -4.31 -14.80 -25.04
N THR A 33 -4.09 -15.81 -24.21
CA THR A 33 -5.01 -16.93 -24.02
C THR A 33 -5.91 -16.78 -22.79
N VAL A 34 -5.62 -15.80 -21.90
CA VAL A 34 -6.33 -15.60 -20.64
C VAL A 34 -6.83 -14.17 -20.55
N ASP A 35 -8.10 -13.99 -20.20
CA ASP A 35 -8.66 -12.68 -19.92
C ASP A 35 -8.00 -12.07 -18.67
N LEU A 36 -7.37 -10.92 -18.85
CA LEU A 36 -6.63 -10.22 -17.79
C LEU A 36 -7.57 -9.75 -16.67
N TYR A 37 -8.82 -9.48 -17.00
CA TYR A 37 -9.85 -9.15 -16.01
C TYR A 37 -10.12 -10.32 -15.07
N GLU A 38 -10.18 -11.55 -15.57
CA GLU A 38 -10.37 -12.75 -14.73
C GLU A 38 -9.16 -12.99 -13.82
N VAL A 39 -7.95 -12.73 -14.34
CA VAL A 39 -6.74 -12.75 -13.51
C VAL A 39 -6.82 -11.73 -12.37
N TRP A 40 -7.24 -10.53 -12.70
CA TRP A 40 -7.41 -9.44 -11.73
C TRP A 40 -8.42 -9.81 -10.64
N CYS A 41 -9.61 -10.27 -11.01
CA CYS A 41 -10.64 -10.72 -10.07
C CYS A 41 -10.16 -11.86 -9.15
N ALA A 42 -9.42 -12.84 -9.69
CA ALA A 42 -8.83 -13.90 -8.89
C ALA A 42 -7.84 -13.39 -7.84
N VAL A 43 -7.00 -12.42 -8.20
CA VAL A 43 -6.04 -11.81 -7.26
C VAL A 43 -6.78 -10.98 -6.20
N LEU A 44 -7.87 -10.30 -6.56
CA LEU A 44 -8.74 -9.60 -5.59
C LEU A 44 -9.46 -10.58 -4.66
N TYR A 45 -9.91 -11.73 -5.17
CA TYR A 45 -10.49 -12.79 -4.35
C TYR A 45 -9.50 -13.29 -3.31
N LEU A 46 -8.27 -13.59 -3.74
CA LEU A 46 -7.20 -14.03 -2.84
C LEU A 46 -6.86 -12.98 -1.78
N LEU A 47 -6.77 -11.70 -2.17
CA LEU A 47 -6.58 -10.59 -1.23
C LEU A 47 -7.70 -10.54 -0.18
N ARG A 48 -8.96 -10.62 -0.63
CA ARG A 48 -10.14 -10.47 0.22
C ARG A 48 -10.33 -11.62 1.19
N THR A 49 -10.17 -12.86 0.71
CA THR A 49 -10.43 -14.09 1.47
C THR A 49 -9.22 -14.57 2.27
N GLY A 50 -8.00 -14.23 1.83
CA GLY A 50 -6.76 -14.72 2.42
C GLY A 50 -6.46 -16.19 2.08
N CYS A 51 -7.16 -16.80 1.12
CA CYS A 51 -6.93 -18.18 0.73
C CYS A 51 -5.52 -18.41 0.15
N GLN A 52 -5.09 -19.66 0.11
CA GLN A 52 -3.86 -20.04 -0.60
C GLN A 52 -4.07 -19.97 -2.12
N TRP A 53 -3.00 -19.73 -2.90
CA TRP A 53 -3.05 -19.72 -4.37
C TRP A 53 -3.69 -20.98 -4.94
N ARG A 54 -3.39 -22.15 -4.36
CA ARG A 54 -3.92 -23.45 -4.80
C ARG A 54 -5.38 -23.68 -4.42
N ALA A 55 -5.91 -22.86 -3.49
CA ALA A 55 -7.30 -22.94 -3.01
C ALA A 55 -8.20 -21.89 -3.69
N LEU A 56 -7.74 -21.25 -4.75
CA LEU A 56 -8.59 -20.41 -5.60
C LEU A 56 -9.71 -21.27 -6.22
N PRO A 57 -10.95 -20.78 -6.29
CA PRO A 57 -12.07 -21.47 -6.94
C PRO A 57 -11.73 -21.91 -8.37
N SER A 58 -12.26 -23.05 -8.78
CA SER A 58 -11.97 -23.67 -10.08
C SER A 58 -12.54 -22.91 -11.29
N ASP A 59 -13.49 -22.03 -11.07
CA ASP A 59 -14.06 -21.13 -12.08
C ASP A 59 -13.14 -19.98 -12.48
N PHE A 60 -12.08 -19.73 -11.68
CA PHE A 60 -10.97 -18.88 -12.13
C PHE A 60 -9.98 -19.65 -13.01
N PRO A 61 -9.17 -18.97 -13.83
CA PRO A 61 -8.08 -19.63 -14.55
C PRO A 61 -7.11 -20.32 -13.58
N LYS A 62 -6.25 -21.22 -14.11
CA LYS A 62 -5.30 -22.01 -13.27
C LYS A 62 -4.47 -21.13 -12.35
N TRP A 63 -4.36 -21.49 -11.06
CA TRP A 63 -3.67 -20.70 -10.04
C TRP A 63 -2.23 -20.30 -10.42
N ARG A 64 -1.49 -21.16 -11.18
CA ARG A 64 -0.14 -20.84 -11.65
C ARG A 64 -0.13 -19.62 -12.58
N THR A 65 -1.15 -19.49 -13.42
CA THR A 65 -1.32 -18.32 -14.30
C THR A 65 -1.56 -17.06 -13.49
N MET A 66 -2.48 -17.12 -12.49
CA MET A 66 -2.75 -15.98 -11.59
C MET A 66 -1.49 -15.54 -10.86
N HIS A 67 -0.77 -16.50 -10.26
CA HIS A 67 0.46 -16.23 -9.54
C HIS A 67 1.54 -15.62 -10.45
N SER A 68 1.69 -16.13 -11.68
CA SER A 68 2.65 -15.59 -12.65
C SER A 68 2.34 -14.13 -13.03
N TYR A 69 1.07 -13.78 -13.26
CA TYR A 69 0.69 -12.39 -13.53
C TYR A 69 0.90 -11.49 -12.31
N PHE A 70 0.48 -11.94 -11.13
CA PHE A 70 0.73 -11.18 -9.90
C PHE A 70 2.24 -10.96 -9.66
N ALA A 71 3.07 -11.98 -9.88
CA ALA A 71 4.52 -11.84 -9.79
C ALA A 71 5.06 -10.76 -10.74
N LYS A 72 4.66 -10.81 -12.02
CA LYS A 72 5.06 -9.80 -13.02
C LYS A 72 4.58 -8.39 -12.66
N TRP A 73 3.35 -8.24 -12.16
CA TRP A 73 2.82 -6.94 -11.72
C TRP A 73 3.54 -6.40 -10.47
N SER A 74 4.16 -7.31 -9.71
CA SER A 74 4.90 -7.05 -8.47
C SER A 74 6.38 -6.80 -8.68
N GLU A 75 6.93 -7.13 -9.86
CA GLU A 75 8.32 -6.85 -10.21
C GLU A 75 8.54 -5.35 -10.25
N VAL A 76 9.64 -4.90 -9.66
CA VAL A 76 10.05 -3.50 -9.70
C VAL A 76 10.96 -3.27 -10.90
N ASP A 77 10.77 -2.15 -11.57
CA ASP A 77 11.64 -1.68 -12.64
C ASP A 77 12.92 -1.04 -12.09
N ASP A 78 13.72 -0.46 -12.96
CA ASP A 78 14.99 0.21 -12.62
C ASP A 78 14.76 1.42 -11.69
N ASP A 79 13.57 2.02 -11.70
CA ASP A 79 13.15 3.09 -10.78
C ASP A 79 12.66 2.55 -9.42
N GLY A 80 12.65 1.23 -9.22
CA GLY A 80 12.13 0.58 -8.02
C GLY A 80 10.61 0.59 -7.89
N VAL A 81 9.87 0.82 -9.00
CA VAL A 81 8.40 0.95 -9.02
C VAL A 81 7.77 -0.24 -9.72
N SER A 82 6.78 -0.87 -9.10
CA SER A 82 6.01 -1.96 -9.71
C SER A 82 4.83 -1.44 -10.54
N LEU A 83 4.27 -2.29 -11.41
CA LEU A 83 3.07 -1.95 -12.17
C LEU A 83 1.86 -1.72 -11.27
N LEU A 84 1.72 -2.47 -10.16
CA LEU A 84 0.66 -2.25 -9.16
C LEU A 84 0.80 -0.88 -8.50
N GLU A 85 2.01 -0.49 -8.13
CA GLU A 85 2.28 0.84 -7.57
C GLU A 85 2.04 1.95 -8.59
N ARG A 86 2.46 1.75 -9.83
CA ARG A 86 2.25 2.70 -10.93
C ARG A 86 0.74 2.90 -11.20
N ALA A 87 -0.04 1.81 -11.25
CA ALA A 87 -1.49 1.87 -11.39
C ALA A 87 -2.13 2.62 -10.21
N LEU A 88 -1.70 2.34 -8.97
CA LEU A 88 -2.20 3.02 -7.79
C LEU A 88 -1.94 4.54 -7.84
N LYS A 89 -0.70 4.94 -8.07
CA LYS A 89 -0.28 6.34 -7.98
C LYS A 89 -0.78 7.19 -9.15
N LYS A 90 -0.52 6.74 -10.39
CA LYS A 90 -0.84 7.54 -11.59
C LYS A 90 -2.32 7.50 -11.96
N SER A 91 -2.94 6.32 -11.88
CA SER A 91 -4.30 6.13 -12.37
C SER A 91 -5.37 6.38 -11.32
N GLN A 92 -5.12 6.08 -10.05
CA GLN A 92 -6.18 6.11 -9.04
C GLN A 92 -6.03 7.21 -8.00
N VAL A 93 -4.87 7.38 -7.36
CA VAL A 93 -4.71 8.39 -6.31
C VAL A 93 -4.85 9.79 -6.89
N GLY A 94 -4.15 10.08 -7.99
CA GLY A 94 -4.25 11.38 -8.68
C GLY A 94 -5.68 11.69 -9.10
N ALA A 95 -6.31 10.79 -9.84
CA ALA A 95 -7.68 10.96 -10.33
C ALA A 95 -8.72 11.11 -9.21
N ALA A 96 -8.60 10.32 -8.11
CA ALA A 96 -9.51 10.43 -6.98
C ALA A 96 -9.40 11.79 -6.26
N ARG A 97 -8.20 12.37 -6.24
CA ARG A 97 -7.99 13.73 -5.68
C ARG A 97 -8.57 14.81 -6.59
N GLU A 98 -8.33 14.70 -7.90
CA GLU A 98 -8.82 15.66 -8.90
C GLU A 98 -10.34 15.70 -8.96
N LYS A 99 -11.02 14.54 -8.87
CA LYS A 99 -12.49 14.47 -8.72
C LYS A 99 -13.03 15.26 -7.53
N GLN A 100 -12.21 15.52 -6.51
CA GLN A 100 -12.55 16.29 -5.31
C GLN A 100 -12.05 17.73 -5.39
N GLY A 101 -11.68 18.23 -6.57
CA GLY A 101 -11.16 19.58 -6.76
C GLY A 101 -9.76 19.80 -6.17
N ARG A 102 -8.98 18.72 -5.95
CA ARG A 102 -7.64 18.79 -5.37
C ARG A 102 -6.57 18.52 -6.43
N ASN A 103 -5.39 19.03 -6.21
CA ASN A 103 -4.24 18.70 -7.05
C ASN A 103 -3.90 17.19 -6.88
N ALA A 104 -3.51 16.52 -7.97
CA ALA A 104 -3.10 15.11 -7.96
C ALA A 104 -2.01 14.81 -6.93
N CYS A 105 -1.05 15.74 -6.74
CA CYS A 105 0.01 15.64 -5.75
C CYS A 105 -0.38 16.34 -4.45
N SER A 106 -0.17 15.67 -3.31
CA SER A 106 -0.43 16.24 -1.99
C SER A 106 0.69 17.17 -1.53
N THR A 107 0.31 18.22 -0.79
CA THR A 107 1.25 19.11 -0.08
C THR A 107 1.40 18.77 1.39
N PHE A 108 0.53 17.91 1.92
CA PHE A 108 0.49 17.52 3.33
C PHE A 108 0.30 16.00 3.44
N LEU A 109 1.13 15.36 4.24
CA LEU A 109 1.04 13.92 4.49
C LEU A 109 0.96 13.63 5.99
N ILE A 110 0.31 12.52 6.33
CA ILE A 110 0.22 11.96 7.67
C ILE A 110 0.97 10.63 7.65
N VAL A 111 1.94 10.48 8.54
CA VAL A 111 2.86 9.32 8.57
C VAL A 111 2.61 8.52 9.82
N ASP A 112 2.51 7.20 9.65
CA ASP A 112 2.42 6.26 10.78
C ASP A 112 2.89 4.86 10.37
N ALA A 113 3.06 3.97 11.37
CA ALA A 113 3.49 2.60 11.19
C ALA A 113 2.62 1.60 11.96
N GLN A 114 2.23 0.52 11.28
CA GLN A 114 1.47 -0.58 11.85
C GLN A 114 2.34 -1.84 11.95
N SER A 115 2.46 -2.42 13.15
CA SER A 115 3.07 -3.74 13.34
C SER A 115 2.07 -4.84 13.04
N VAL A 116 2.50 -5.86 12.29
CA VAL A 116 1.67 -7.00 11.87
C VAL A 116 2.38 -8.29 12.20
N LYS A 117 1.69 -9.21 12.89
CA LYS A 117 2.25 -10.52 13.26
C LYS A 117 2.53 -11.38 12.02
N ASN A 118 3.60 -12.16 12.09
CA ASN A 118 3.86 -13.21 11.11
C ASN A 118 2.97 -14.43 11.34
N SER A 119 2.62 -15.14 10.26
CA SER A 119 2.24 -16.54 10.29
C SER A 119 3.48 -17.43 10.14
N ASP A 120 3.31 -18.73 10.28
CA ASP A 120 4.42 -19.70 10.17
C ASP A 120 5.05 -19.71 8.76
N THR A 121 4.29 -19.35 7.74
CA THR A 121 4.75 -19.31 6.33
C THR A 121 5.59 -18.08 5.98
N ALA A 122 5.66 -17.09 6.88
CA ALA A 122 6.42 -15.86 6.65
C ALA A 122 7.93 -16.15 6.54
N GLY A 123 8.56 -15.66 5.46
CA GLY A 123 9.99 -15.91 5.22
C GLY A 123 10.88 -14.94 5.98
N GLN A 124 10.59 -13.65 5.92
CA GLN A 124 11.37 -12.62 6.61
C GLN A 124 10.72 -12.28 7.96
N LYS A 125 11.48 -12.53 9.02
CA LYS A 125 11.01 -12.39 10.41
C LYS A 125 11.80 -11.30 11.11
N GLY A 126 11.12 -10.55 11.99
CA GLY A 126 11.71 -9.58 12.88
C GLY A 126 10.87 -9.50 14.16
N TYR A 127 11.37 -8.81 15.18
CA TYR A 127 10.72 -8.68 16.46
C TYR A 127 10.63 -7.21 16.89
N HIS A 128 9.42 -6.75 17.17
CA HIS A 128 9.20 -5.42 17.73
C HIS A 128 9.19 -5.50 19.27
N ALA A 129 10.30 -5.19 19.91
CA ALA A 129 10.47 -5.37 21.35
C ALA A 129 9.43 -4.59 22.18
N GLY A 130 9.16 -3.32 21.83
CA GLY A 130 8.21 -2.49 22.58
C GLY A 130 6.76 -2.97 22.53
N LYS A 131 6.34 -3.62 21.44
CA LYS A 131 4.97 -4.18 21.28
C LYS A 131 4.93 -5.69 21.45
N LYS A 132 6.08 -6.34 21.68
CA LYS A 132 6.23 -7.80 21.76
C LYS A 132 5.61 -8.54 20.56
N VAL A 133 5.81 -8.02 19.32
CA VAL A 133 5.23 -8.55 18.10
C VAL A 133 6.32 -9.14 17.21
N PRO A 134 6.34 -10.47 16.99
CA PRO A 134 7.15 -11.07 15.93
C PRO A 134 6.46 -10.83 14.57
N GLY A 135 7.09 -10.08 13.66
CA GLY A 135 6.41 -9.75 12.43
C GLY A 135 7.14 -8.78 11.52
N ILE A 136 6.32 -8.01 10.84
CA ILE A 136 6.71 -6.92 9.94
C ILE A 136 6.09 -5.60 10.41
N LYS A 137 6.58 -4.49 9.85
CA LYS A 137 5.93 -3.18 9.95
C LYS A 137 5.53 -2.68 8.58
N ARG A 138 4.37 -2.05 8.52
CA ARG A 138 3.86 -1.30 7.38
C ARG A 138 4.00 0.17 7.69
N HIS A 139 4.78 0.89 6.91
CA HIS A 139 4.97 2.33 7.02
C HIS A 139 4.19 2.98 5.90
N ILE A 140 3.29 3.90 6.22
CA ILE A 140 2.49 4.61 5.23
C ILE A 140 2.55 6.12 5.44
N ALA A 141 2.57 6.85 4.34
CA ALA A 141 2.34 8.28 4.33
C ALA A 141 1.11 8.54 3.44
N VAL A 142 0.05 9.06 4.06
CA VAL A 142 -1.24 9.28 3.40
C VAL A 142 -1.58 10.77 3.39
N ASP A 143 -2.41 11.17 2.44
CA ASP A 143 -2.97 12.52 2.43
C ASP A 143 -4.16 12.67 3.38
N THR A 144 -4.81 13.84 3.37
CA THR A 144 -5.99 14.13 4.19
C THR A 144 -7.24 13.34 3.80
N GLN A 145 -7.21 12.59 2.70
CA GLN A 145 -8.25 11.64 2.30
C GLN A 145 -7.93 10.22 2.77
N GLY A 146 -6.71 9.98 3.26
CA GLY A 146 -6.21 8.66 3.62
C GLY A 146 -5.66 7.89 2.43
N PHE A 147 -5.42 8.54 1.29
CA PHE A 147 -4.84 7.88 0.12
C PHE A 147 -3.32 7.82 0.22
N PRO A 148 -2.71 6.67 -0.13
CA PRO A 148 -1.28 6.46 0.07
C PRO A 148 -0.44 7.19 -0.99
N HIS A 149 0.56 7.93 -0.53
CA HIS A 149 1.59 8.57 -1.35
C HIS A 149 2.95 7.88 -1.19
N ALA A 150 3.24 7.34 -0.01
CA ALA A 150 4.41 6.50 0.21
C ALA A 150 4.04 5.28 1.07
N VAL A 151 4.58 4.12 0.71
CA VAL A 151 4.40 2.87 1.44
C VAL A 151 5.72 2.10 1.46
N ALA A 152 6.07 1.54 2.60
CA ALA A 152 7.15 0.56 2.73
C ALA A 152 6.77 -0.55 3.70
N VAL A 153 7.39 -1.70 3.54
CA VAL A 153 7.28 -2.84 4.44
C VAL A 153 8.68 -3.22 4.90
N THR A 154 8.86 -3.33 6.22
CA THR A 154 10.13 -3.72 6.84
C THR A 154 9.91 -4.87 7.81
N THR A 155 10.99 -5.51 8.24
CA THR A 155 10.92 -6.42 9.39
C THR A 155 10.67 -5.62 10.67
N ALA A 156 10.05 -6.24 11.69
CA ALA A 156 9.52 -5.53 12.86
C ALA A 156 10.58 -4.85 13.74
N GLN A 157 11.86 -5.24 13.67
CA GLN A 157 12.95 -4.60 14.40
C GLN A 157 13.33 -3.22 13.85
N VAL A 158 12.99 -2.90 12.61
CA VAL A 158 13.25 -1.57 12.04
C VAL A 158 12.41 -0.53 12.79
N THR A 159 13.02 0.57 13.19
CA THR A 159 12.32 1.64 13.90
C THR A 159 11.30 2.33 12.99
N ASP A 160 10.25 2.91 13.58
CA ASP A 160 9.19 3.58 12.82
C ASP A 160 9.77 4.77 12.03
N ARG A 161 10.73 5.51 12.63
CA ARG A 161 11.45 6.62 11.97
C ARG A 161 12.21 6.14 10.74
N LYS A 162 13.04 5.10 10.87
CA LYS A 162 13.82 4.55 9.74
C LYS A 162 12.91 4.06 8.63
N GLY A 163 11.87 3.27 8.97
CA GLY A 163 10.95 2.75 7.97
C GLY A 163 10.14 3.84 7.27
N ALA A 164 9.80 4.94 7.96
CA ALA A 164 9.19 6.10 7.33
C ALA A 164 10.14 6.79 6.34
N LEU A 165 11.41 7.00 6.72
CA LEU A 165 12.43 7.55 5.80
C LEU A 165 12.63 6.64 4.59
N ASP A 166 12.67 5.33 4.77
CA ASP A 166 12.76 4.36 3.67
C ASP A 166 11.56 4.47 2.72
N ALA A 167 10.33 4.63 3.26
CA ALA A 167 9.13 4.83 2.46
C ALA A 167 9.18 6.13 1.65
N LEU A 168 9.58 7.24 2.29
CA LEU A 168 9.70 8.54 1.64
C LEU A 168 10.78 8.53 0.55
N LYS A 169 11.95 7.96 0.83
CA LYS A 169 13.06 7.83 -0.12
C LYS A 169 12.65 7.03 -1.35
N ARG A 170 12.02 5.86 -1.14
CA ARG A 170 11.54 5.00 -2.23
C ARG A 170 10.51 5.69 -3.13
N CYS A 171 9.68 6.55 -2.56
CA CYS A 171 8.58 7.23 -3.27
C CYS A 171 8.88 8.68 -3.63
N ARG A 172 10.12 9.13 -3.49
CA ARG A 172 10.56 10.54 -3.62
C ARG A 172 10.04 11.22 -4.89
N SER A 173 10.08 10.53 -6.03
CA SER A 173 9.66 11.10 -7.32
C SER A 173 8.20 11.60 -7.34
N GLY A 174 7.32 11.01 -6.51
CA GLY A 174 5.92 11.42 -6.39
C GLY A 174 5.65 12.45 -5.28
N LEU A 175 6.67 12.87 -4.51
CA LEU A 175 6.51 13.67 -3.29
C LEU A 175 7.03 15.11 -3.41
N GLY A 176 7.42 15.56 -4.59
CA GLY A 176 8.07 16.87 -4.80
C GLY A 176 7.23 18.10 -4.42
N ARG A 177 5.91 17.94 -4.21
CA ARG A 177 5.02 19.02 -3.74
C ARG A 177 4.76 19.01 -2.24
N VAL A 178 5.28 18.05 -1.51
CA VAL A 178 5.07 17.93 -0.06
C VAL A 178 5.76 19.11 0.64
N LYS A 179 5.00 19.79 1.50
CA LYS A 179 5.46 20.92 2.32
C LYS A 179 5.48 20.59 3.80
N SER A 180 4.65 19.64 4.23
CA SER A 180 4.52 19.30 5.65
C SER A 180 4.15 17.84 5.87
N LEU A 181 4.73 17.26 6.91
CA LEU A 181 4.41 15.93 7.43
C LEU A 181 3.83 16.05 8.83
N LEU A 182 2.75 15.33 9.12
CA LEU A 182 2.22 15.14 10.46
C LEU A 182 2.56 13.73 10.94
N CYS A 183 3.23 13.64 12.08
CA CYS A 183 3.67 12.40 12.70
C CYS A 183 3.24 12.35 14.17
N ASP A 184 3.26 11.18 14.79
CA ASP A 184 3.05 11.05 16.21
C ASP A 184 4.34 11.32 17.03
N SER A 185 4.22 11.27 18.36
CA SER A 185 5.34 11.49 19.28
C SER A 185 6.49 10.49 19.12
N GLY A 186 6.25 9.32 18.53
CA GLY A 186 7.30 8.33 18.22
C GLY A 186 8.31 8.81 17.18
N TYR A 187 7.97 9.85 16.42
CA TYR A 187 8.83 10.45 15.38
C TYR A 187 9.56 11.72 15.85
N THR A 188 9.49 12.06 17.13
CA THR A 188 10.17 13.25 17.71
C THR A 188 11.69 13.13 17.57
N GLY A 189 12.35 14.25 17.28
CA GLY A 189 13.81 14.41 17.26
C GLY A 189 14.33 14.97 15.95
N ASP A 190 15.42 15.75 16.04
CA ASP A 190 16.02 16.50 14.94
C ASP A 190 16.48 15.57 13.82
N ALA A 191 17.10 14.44 14.17
CA ALA A 191 17.59 13.47 13.20
C ALA A 191 16.51 12.92 12.25
N PHE A 192 15.24 12.81 12.69
CA PHE A 192 14.14 12.43 11.79
C PHE A 192 13.74 13.60 10.89
N ALA A 193 13.64 14.80 11.44
CA ALA A 193 13.29 15.99 10.67
C ALA A 193 14.37 16.30 9.60
N GLU A 194 15.64 16.22 9.95
CA GLU A 194 16.77 16.34 9.02
C GLU A 194 16.72 15.27 7.93
N GLY A 195 16.49 13.99 8.28
CA GLY A 195 16.35 12.92 7.31
C GLY A 195 15.19 13.13 6.33
N VAL A 196 14.07 13.69 6.79
CA VAL A 196 12.94 14.08 5.92
C VAL A 196 13.38 15.21 4.98
N GLN A 197 14.07 16.23 5.48
CA GLN A 197 14.54 17.37 4.69
C GLN A 197 15.59 16.97 3.66
N ASP A 198 16.46 16.02 3.96
CA ASP A 198 17.45 15.50 3.02
C ASP A 198 16.79 14.72 1.86
N ILE A 199 15.66 14.06 2.12
CA ILE A 199 14.91 13.31 1.11
C ILE A 199 14.02 14.23 0.28
N LEU A 200 13.24 15.11 0.92
CA LEU A 200 12.16 15.87 0.30
C LEU A 200 12.50 17.35 0.05
N GLY A 201 13.55 17.87 0.68
CA GLY A 201 13.99 19.26 0.59
C GLY A 201 13.85 20.03 1.90
N LYS A 202 14.73 21.01 2.10
CA LYS A 202 14.83 21.83 3.34
C LYS A 202 13.57 22.64 3.66
N HIS A 203 12.68 22.82 2.69
CA HIS A 203 11.40 23.52 2.87
C HIS A 203 10.33 22.68 3.57
N VAL A 204 10.56 21.38 3.76
CA VAL A 204 9.57 20.47 4.35
C VAL A 204 9.63 20.54 5.87
N THR A 205 8.48 20.76 6.49
CA THR A 205 8.33 20.81 7.96
C THR A 205 7.76 19.51 8.50
N VAL A 206 8.30 19.04 9.63
CA VAL A 206 7.76 17.89 10.38
C VAL A 206 6.99 18.41 11.58
N GLN A 207 5.70 18.12 11.64
CA GLN A 207 4.81 18.47 12.73
C GLN A 207 4.58 17.24 13.59
N ILE A 208 4.88 17.34 14.88
CA ILE A 208 4.62 16.27 15.85
C ILE A 208 3.28 16.56 16.53
N ALA A 209 2.34 15.61 16.39
CA ALA A 209 1.09 15.67 17.11
C ALA A 209 1.33 15.46 18.61
N LYS A 210 1.32 16.55 19.39
CA LYS A 210 1.47 16.48 20.85
C LYS A 210 0.18 15.90 21.45
N ARG A 211 0.30 14.90 22.33
CA ARG A 211 -0.77 14.58 23.29
C ARG A 211 -0.93 15.80 24.20
N SER A 212 -2.03 16.52 24.07
CA SER A 212 -2.37 17.52 25.06
C SER A 212 -2.65 16.82 26.38
N GLU A 213 -1.96 17.26 27.38
CA GLU A 213 -2.05 16.98 28.81
C GLU A 213 -2.93 15.82 29.31
N LEU A 214 -2.37 15.06 30.24
CA LEU A 214 -2.77 13.75 30.79
C LEU A 214 -4.25 13.60 31.26
N HIS A 215 -5.09 14.63 31.19
CA HIS A 215 -6.43 14.63 31.82
C HIS A 215 -7.59 14.99 30.87
N THR A 216 -7.37 15.28 29.61
CA THR A 216 -8.45 15.55 28.66
C THR A 216 -8.29 14.73 27.36
N PHE A 217 -9.29 13.91 27.03
CA PHE A 217 -9.37 13.23 25.73
C PHE A 217 -9.56 14.29 24.65
N LYS A 218 -8.48 14.62 23.95
CA LYS A 218 -8.49 15.51 22.80
C LYS A 218 -8.13 14.70 21.55
N VAL A 219 -9.07 14.55 20.64
CA VAL A 219 -8.80 13.91 19.35
C VAL A 219 -7.73 14.72 18.63
N MET A 220 -6.58 14.08 18.36
CA MET A 220 -5.51 14.74 17.62
C MET A 220 -5.99 15.04 16.20
N PRO A 221 -5.99 16.32 15.78
CA PRO A 221 -6.52 16.68 14.47
C PRO A 221 -5.83 15.88 13.36
N LYS A 222 -6.62 15.23 12.51
CA LYS A 222 -6.19 14.47 11.31
C LYS A 222 -5.42 13.15 11.55
N ARG A 223 -4.99 12.79 12.77
CA ARG A 223 -4.29 11.50 12.99
C ARG A 223 -5.19 10.30 12.69
N TRP A 224 -6.47 10.35 13.06
CA TRP A 224 -7.43 9.30 12.78
C TRP A 224 -7.49 8.91 11.29
N ILE A 225 -7.01 9.78 10.39
CA ILE A 225 -7.02 9.53 8.94
C ILE A 225 -6.07 8.37 8.58
N VAL A 226 -4.87 8.36 9.14
CA VAL A 226 -3.91 7.28 8.85
C VAL A 226 -4.35 5.98 9.52
N GLU A 227 -4.95 6.05 10.72
CA GLU A 227 -5.56 4.89 11.40
C GLU A 227 -6.70 4.30 10.56
N ARG A 228 -7.57 5.15 9.98
CA ARG A 228 -8.59 4.73 9.02
C ARG A 228 -7.99 4.05 7.79
N SER A 229 -6.85 4.51 7.31
CA SER A 229 -6.18 3.90 6.16
C SER A 229 -5.68 2.49 6.49
N PHE A 230 -5.16 2.26 7.69
CA PHE A 230 -4.86 0.91 8.17
C PHE A 230 -6.12 0.05 8.30
N ALA A 231 -7.22 0.60 8.84
CA ALA A 231 -8.50 -0.12 8.92
C ALA A 231 -9.03 -0.54 7.54
N TRP A 232 -8.78 0.23 6.48
CA TRP A 232 -9.11 -0.21 5.10
C TRP A 232 -8.29 -1.41 4.65
N LEU A 233 -7.02 -1.50 5.03
CA LEU A 233 -6.18 -2.67 4.74
C LEU A 233 -6.71 -3.91 5.46
N GLU A 234 -7.15 -3.78 6.71
CA GLU A 234 -7.68 -4.87 7.53
C GLU A 234 -9.01 -5.45 7.03
N LYS A 235 -9.70 -4.77 6.12
CA LYS A 235 -10.85 -5.36 5.40
C LYS A 235 -10.46 -6.54 4.50
N ASN A 236 -9.18 -6.76 4.29
CA ASN A 236 -8.64 -7.83 3.46
C ASN A 236 -7.93 -8.87 4.34
N ARG A 237 -8.48 -10.09 4.42
CA ARG A 237 -7.96 -11.17 5.27
C ARG A 237 -6.51 -11.53 4.98
N ARG A 238 -6.06 -11.40 3.73
CA ARG A 238 -4.66 -11.61 3.35
C ARG A 238 -3.69 -10.69 4.10
N LEU A 239 -4.17 -9.55 4.58
CA LEU A 239 -3.37 -8.55 5.28
C LEU A 239 -3.48 -8.62 6.82
N TRP A 240 -4.27 -9.53 7.41
CA TRP A 240 -4.41 -9.62 8.87
C TRP A 240 -3.13 -10.13 9.56
N LYS A 241 -2.44 -11.07 8.91
CA LYS A 241 -1.11 -11.53 9.30
C LYS A 241 -0.20 -11.52 8.07
N ASN A 242 1.08 -11.35 8.29
CA ASN A 242 2.05 -11.51 7.22
C ASN A 242 2.29 -13.01 6.97
N CYS A 243 1.88 -13.49 5.83
CA CYS A 243 2.13 -14.85 5.36
C CYS A 243 3.08 -14.90 4.16
N GLU A 244 3.65 -13.76 3.77
CA GLU A 244 4.47 -13.65 2.59
C GLU A 244 5.94 -14.00 2.88
N ARG A 245 6.58 -14.68 1.93
CA ARG A 245 8.01 -15.04 2.05
C ARG A 245 8.93 -13.84 1.82
N ARG A 246 8.50 -12.83 1.05
CA ARG A 246 9.28 -11.63 0.72
C ARG A 246 8.52 -10.38 1.14
N LEU A 247 9.22 -9.39 1.67
CA LEU A 247 8.63 -8.10 2.06
C LEU A 247 7.99 -7.40 0.87
N ASN A 248 8.63 -7.48 -0.32
CA ASN A 248 8.04 -6.90 -1.53
C ASN A 248 6.67 -7.49 -1.85
N THR A 249 6.47 -8.81 -1.69
CA THR A 249 5.15 -9.42 -1.90
C THR A 249 4.11 -8.82 -0.96
N GLY A 250 4.45 -8.63 0.32
CA GLY A 250 3.60 -7.96 1.30
C GLY A 250 3.29 -6.50 0.90
N LEU A 251 4.29 -5.78 0.42
CA LEU A 251 4.12 -4.42 -0.10
C LEU A 251 3.15 -4.38 -1.30
N GLN A 252 3.27 -5.32 -2.23
CA GLN A 252 2.39 -5.37 -3.40
C GLN A 252 0.94 -5.68 -3.05
N PHE A 253 0.68 -6.49 -2.02
CA PHE A 253 -0.68 -6.69 -1.51
C PHE A 253 -1.25 -5.43 -0.86
N ILE A 254 -0.42 -4.58 -0.26
CA ILE A 254 -0.88 -3.26 0.24
C ILE A 254 -1.25 -2.34 -0.93
N HIS A 255 -0.42 -2.26 -1.97
CA HIS A 255 -0.75 -1.50 -3.19
C HIS A 255 -2.04 -2.00 -3.82
N LEU A 256 -2.21 -3.32 -3.94
CA LEU A 256 -3.41 -3.95 -4.47
C LEU A 256 -4.66 -3.61 -3.63
N ALA A 257 -4.54 -3.60 -2.30
CA ALA A 257 -5.65 -3.29 -1.40
C ALA A 257 -6.15 -1.84 -1.56
N PHE A 258 -5.23 -0.88 -1.64
CA PHE A 258 -5.57 0.51 -1.91
C PHE A 258 -6.12 0.70 -3.33
N LEU A 259 -5.53 0.03 -4.32
CA LEU A 259 -5.99 0.07 -5.70
C LEU A 259 -7.43 -0.45 -5.83
N ALA A 260 -7.72 -1.60 -5.22
CA ALA A 260 -9.07 -2.16 -5.16
C ALA A 260 -10.09 -1.24 -4.44
N LEU A 261 -9.65 -0.57 -3.37
CA LEU A 261 -10.46 0.41 -2.64
C LEU A 261 -10.83 1.59 -3.54
N LEU A 262 -9.85 2.15 -4.25
CA LEU A 262 -10.06 3.33 -5.10
C LEU A 262 -10.91 2.99 -6.32
N LEU A 263 -10.66 1.85 -6.97
CA LEU A 263 -11.49 1.37 -8.08
C LEU A 263 -12.97 1.17 -7.70
N ARG A 264 -13.27 0.82 -6.44
CA ARG A 264 -14.66 0.71 -5.98
C ARG A 264 -15.32 2.05 -5.67
N ARG A 265 -14.52 3.12 -5.54
CA ARG A 265 -14.99 4.49 -5.23
C ARG A 265 -15.02 5.40 -6.45
N SER A 266 -14.38 4.98 -7.55
CA SER A 266 -14.30 5.74 -8.81
C SER A 266 -15.63 5.78 -9.61
#